data_28d09874724c7185d3fe1794246f960b
#
_entry.id   28d09874724c7185d3fe1794246f960b
#
_cell.length_a   1.000
_cell.length_b   1.000
_cell.length_c   1.000
_cell.angle_alpha   90.00
_cell.angle_beta   90.00
_cell.angle_gamma   90.00
#
_symmetry.space_group_name_H-M   'P 1'
#
loop_
_entity.id
_entity.type
_entity.pdbx_description
1 polymer ?
#
loop_
_entity_poly.entity_id
_entity_poly.type
_entity_poly.pdbx_seq_one_letter_code
_entity_poly.pdbx_strand_id
1 'polypeptide(L)'
;YYEEGIANHPRTLRVLEHFTKIQAIPCSHYKEVFNPSGQNFRLQKKKPSLILARKTGSLVLPVPNSYGVGGQRNFYFSHMLNCLYDCRYCFLQGLYPSANYVLFINYKDFFEEMDRLSMECEESETWFFSGYDCDSLAMEKLTGFVGESLPFFAAHPNAFLELRTKSCVIRPLEQAQPLPNVVIALSLIHI
;
A
#
# COMPACT_ATOMS: atom_id res chain seq x y z
N TYR A 1 -7.07 5.11 -14.54
CA TYR A 1 -5.86 5.07 -15.39
C TYR A 1 -5.04 3.83 -15.09
N TYR A 2 -4.19 3.43 -16.02
CA TYR A 2 -3.23 2.35 -15.80
C TYR A 2 -1.98 2.59 -16.68
N GLU A 3 -0.81 2.22 -16.18
CA GLU A 3 0.40 2.25 -17.00
C GLU A 3 0.34 1.18 -18.10
N GLU A 4 0.74 1.54 -19.34
CA GLU A 4 0.68 0.64 -20.50
C GLU A 4 1.43 -0.67 -20.27
N GLY A 5 2.58 -0.60 -19.61
CA GLY A 5 3.44 -1.75 -19.31
C GLY A 5 2.81 -2.82 -18.41
N ILE A 6 1.68 -2.51 -17.75
CA ILE A 6 0.97 -3.43 -16.86
C ILE A 6 -0.44 -3.79 -17.36
N ALA A 7 -0.80 -3.43 -18.57
CA ALA A 7 -2.15 -3.64 -19.12
C ALA A 7 -2.64 -5.09 -18.99
N ASN A 8 -1.76 -6.06 -19.22
CA ASN A 8 -2.06 -7.49 -19.17
C ASN A 8 -1.73 -8.14 -17.80
N HIS A 9 -1.34 -7.36 -16.81
CA HIS A 9 -1.05 -7.93 -15.49
C HIS A 9 -2.34 -8.45 -14.84
N PRO A 10 -2.36 -9.67 -14.25
CA PRO A 10 -3.58 -10.26 -13.70
C PRO A 10 -4.30 -9.38 -12.70
N ARG A 11 -3.56 -8.65 -11.86
CA ARG A 11 -4.14 -7.71 -10.89
C ARG A 11 -4.74 -6.49 -11.58
N THR A 12 -4.13 -5.97 -12.64
CA THR A 12 -4.71 -4.87 -13.43
C THR A 12 -6.06 -5.29 -13.98
N LEU A 13 -6.15 -6.46 -14.59
CA LEU A 13 -7.39 -6.99 -15.15
C LEU A 13 -8.46 -7.17 -14.07
N ARG A 14 -8.10 -7.80 -12.94
CA ARG A 14 -9.00 -7.97 -11.79
C ARG A 14 -9.54 -6.65 -11.25
N VAL A 15 -8.70 -5.63 -11.14
CA VAL A 15 -9.13 -4.30 -10.68
C VAL A 15 -10.06 -3.66 -11.70
N LEU A 16 -9.76 -3.73 -12.98
CA LEU A 16 -10.58 -3.15 -14.04
C LEU A 16 -11.97 -3.78 -14.13
N GLU A 17 -12.13 -5.07 -13.80
CA GLU A 17 -13.43 -5.76 -13.75
C GLU A 17 -14.41 -5.12 -12.76
N HIS A 18 -13.92 -4.46 -11.71
CA HIS A 18 -14.77 -3.71 -10.76
C HIS A 18 -15.35 -2.42 -11.37
N PHE A 19 -14.82 -1.97 -12.49
CA PHE A 19 -15.14 -0.66 -13.11
C PHE A 19 -15.78 -0.80 -14.50
N THR A 20 -16.74 -1.70 -14.64
CA THR A 20 -17.38 -2.03 -15.93
C THR A 20 -18.07 -0.87 -16.67
N LYS A 21 -18.39 0.22 -15.96
CA LYS A 21 -19.06 1.40 -16.51
C LYS A 21 -18.12 2.58 -16.77
N ILE A 22 -16.82 2.40 -16.56
CA ILE A 22 -15.82 3.46 -16.65
C ILE A 22 -14.82 3.10 -17.72
N GLN A 23 -14.49 4.05 -18.57
CA GLN A 23 -13.42 3.87 -19.55
C GLN A 23 -12.07 3.93 -18.79
N ALA A 24 -11.28 2.86 -18.91
CA ALA A 24 -9.91 2.85 -18.45
C ALA A 24 -9.01 3.56 -19.47
N ILE A 25 -8.15 4.46 -19.00
CA ILE A 25 -7.28 5.29 -19.85
C ILE A 25 -5.83 4.86 -19.61
N PRO A 26 -5.11 4.44 -20.66
CA PRO A 26 -3.67 4.14 -20.52
C PRO A 26 -2.86 5.42 -20.32
N CYS A 27 -1.72 5.31 -19.64
CA CYS A 27 -0.70 6.35 -19.51
C CYS A 27 0.69 5.71 -19.57
N SER A 28 1.72 6.48 -19.97
CA SER A 28 3.06 5.94 -20.05
C SER A 28 3.65 5.74 -18.65
N HIS A 29 3.40 6.70 -17.74
CA HIS A 29 3.84 6.63 -16.36
C HIS A 29 2.83 7.28 -15.42
N TYR A 30 2.57 6.68 -14.24
CA TYR A 30 1.55 7.16 -13.29
C TYR A 30 1.71 8.63 -12.88
N LYS A 31 2.96 9.16 -12.85
CA LYS A 31 3.23 10.56 -12.48
C LYS A 31 2.64 11.58 -13.47
N GLU A 32 2.38 11.20 -14.71
CA GLU A 32 1.72 12.07 -15.70
C GLU A 32 0.32 12.47 -15.27
N VAL A 33 -0.37 11.54 -14.57
CA VAL A 33 -1.73 11.75 -14.07
C VAL A 33 -1.73 12.15 -12.59
N PHE A 34 -0.77 11.66 -11.82
CA PHE A 34 -0.68 11.90 -10.39
C PHE A 34 -0.11 13.29 -10.08
N ASN A 35 0.92 13.73 -10.81
CA ASN A 35 1.64 14.98 -10.55
C ASN A 35 1.71 15.94 -11.77
N PRO A 36 0.62 16.17 -12.53
CA PRO A 36 0.66 17.14 -13.62
C PRO A 36 0.87 18.56 -13.06
N SER A 37 1.58 19.39 -13.82
CA SER A 37 1.75 20.81 -13.48
C SER A 37 0.40 21.54 -13.46
N GLY A 38 0.22 22.45 -12.52
CA GLY A 38 -0.97 23.31 -12.45
C GLY A 38 -2.27 22.60 -12.06
N GLN A 39 -2.21 21.38 -11.50
CA GLN A 39 -3.39 20.67 -11.07
C GLN A 39 -4.09 21.36 -9.88
N ASN A 40 -5.41 21.21 -9.81
CA ASN A 40 -6.22 21.73 -8.73
C ASN A 40 -6.67 20.59 -7.79
N PHE A 41 -5.98 20.46 -6.66
CA PHE A 41 -6.25 19.44 -5.64
C PHE A 41 -7.72 19.44 -5.18
N ARG A 42 -8.33 20.61 -4.96
CA ARG A 42 -9.73 20.72 -4.48
C ARG A 42 -10.74 20.19 -5.49
N LEU A 43 -10.49 20.41 -6.78
CA LEU A 43 -11.35 19.89 -7.84
C LEU A 43 -11.14 18.38 -8.00
N GLN A 44 -9.92 17.90 -7.95
CA GLN A 44 -9.61 16.47 -7.98
C GLN A 44 -10.27 15.73 -6.82
N LYS A 45 -10.25 16.29 -5.61
CA LYS A 45 -10.85 15.68 -4.42
C LYS A 45 -12.35 15.42 -4.56
N LYS A 46 -13.06 16.17 -5.41
CA LYS A 46 -14.50 15.93 -5.69
C LYS A 46 -14.72 14.67 -6.55
N LYS A 47 -13.74 14.32 -7.40
CA LYS A 47 -13.79 13.16 -8.29
C LYS A 47 -12.38 12.62 -8.53
N PRO A 48 -11.77 11.99 -7.52
CA PRO A 48 -10.43 11.47 -7.65
C PRO A 48 -10.40 10.29 -8.61
N SER A 49 -9.27 10.10 -9.28
CA SER A 49 -9.01 8.96 -10.14
C SER A 49 -8.19 7.90 -9.41
N LEU A 50 -8.42 6.64 -9.77
CA LEU A 50 -7.51 5.54 -9.42
C LEU A 50 -6.53 5.32 -10.57
N ILE A 51 -5.26 5.18 -10.23
CA ILE A 51 -4.16 4.95 -11.17
C ILE A 51 -3.49 3.65 -10.78
N LEU A 52 -3.48 2.69 -11.69
CA LEU A 52 -2.74 1.43 -11.53
C LEU A 52 -1.34 1.61 -12.07
N ALA A 53 -0.33 1.25 -11.28
CA ALA A 53 1.06 1.48 -11.62
C ALA A 53 1.97 0.35 -11.15
N ARG A 54 3.17 0.28 -11.69
CA ARG A 54 4.26 -0.53 -11.16
C ARG A 54 5.19 0.35 -10.34
N LYS A 55 5.40 0.01 -9.07
CA LYS A 55 6.42 0.69 -8.26
C LYS A 55 7.80 0.23 -8.70
N THR A 56 8.64 1.20 -8.99
CA THR A 56 10.05 1.01 -9.37
C THR A 56 10.96 1.72 -8.36
N GLY A 57 12.24 1.37 -8.33
CA GLY A 57 13.20 1.93 -7.38
C GLY A 57 13.07 1.31 -6.00
N SER A 58 13.12 2.11 -4.94
CA SER A 58 13.05 1.62 -3.56
C SER A 58 11.63 1.18 -3.22
N LEU A 59 11.42 -0.13 -3.11
CA LEU A 59 10.13 -0.75 -2.78
C LEU A 59 9.88 -0.71 -1.28
N VAL A 60 10.92 -1.01 -0.50
CA VAL A 60 10.94 -1.06 0.95
C VAL A 60 12.04 -0.13 1.45
N LEU A 61 11.76 0.70 2.43
CA LEU A 61 12.66 1.75 2.92
C LEU A 61 12.92 1.56 4.42
N PRO A 62 14.15 1.82 4.90
CA PRO A 62 14.43 1.75 6.33
C PRO A 62 13.68 2.86 7.08
N VAL A 63 13.18 2.54 8.25
CA VAL A 63 12.63 3.52 9.18
C VAL A 63 13.78 4.31 9.79
N PRO A 64 13.71 5.65 9.87
CA PRO A 64 14.74 6.44 10.52
C PRO A 64 14.96 6.02 11.99
N ASN A 65 16.21 5.94 12.44
CA ASN A 65 16.59 5.42 13.76
C ASN A 65 15.94 6.18 14.95
N SER A 66 15.44 7.38 14.73
CA SER A 66 14.71 8.17 15.74
C SER A 66 13.29 7.66 16.01
N TYR A 67 12.74 6.80 15.16
CA TYR A 67 11.43 6.19 15.31
C TYR A 67 11.60 4.72 15.73
N GLY A 68 11.93 4.50 16.99
CA GLY A 68 12.08 3.17 17.57
C GLY A 68 10.70 2.49 17.73
N VAL A 69 10.30 1.70 16.74
CA VAL A 69 9.07 0.92 16.77
C VAL A 69 9.40 -0.52 16.34
N GLY A 70 9.04 -1.50 17.16
CA GLY A 70 9.30 -2.90 16.86
C GLY A 70 10.72 -3.35 17.15
N GLY A 71 11.18 -4.39 16.46
CA GLY A 71 12.47 -5.04 16.62
C GLY A 71 13.69 -4.20 16.23
N GLN A 72 14.83 -4.85 16.08
CA GLN A 72 16.10 -4.16 15.76
C GLN A 72 16.14 -3.62 14.32
N ARG A 73 15.42 -4.25 13.38
CA ARG A 73 15.40 -3.89 11.97
C ARG A 73 13.98 -3.49 11.57
N ASN A 74 13.82 -2.23 11.21
CA ASN A 74 12.52 -1.63 10.92
C ASN A 74 12.50 -1.03 9.52
N PHE A 75 11.52 -1.43 8.72
CA PHE A 75 11.31 -0.96 7.35
C PHE A 75 9.85 -0.55 7.16
N TYR A 76 9.61 0.36 6.22
CA TYR A 76 8.27 0.72 5.80
C TYR A 76 8.09 0.57 4.29
N PHE A 77 6.87 0.36 3.88
CA PHE A 77 6.51 0.30 2.48
C PHE A 77 5.08 0.78 2.26
N SER A 78 4.77 1.13 1.02
CA SER A 78 3.44 1.58 0.63
C SER A 78 3.05 0.94 -0.69
N HIS A 79 2.02 0.11 -0.65
CA HIS A 79 1.44 -0.49 -1.85
C HIS A 79 0.44 0.45 -2.55
N MET A 80 0.18 1.62 -1.95
CA MET A 80 -0.67 2.68 -2.49
C MET A 80 -0.09 4.05 -2.15
N LEU A 81 -0.49 5.08 -2.90
CA LEU A 81 -0.29 6.49 -2.55
C LEU A 81 -1.65 7.17 -2.37
N ASN A 82 -1.73 8.05 -1.39
CA ASN A 82 -2.91 8.70 -0.85
C ASN A 82 -3.89 7.75 -0.14
N CYS A 83 -4.72 8.32 0.72
CA CYS A 83 -5.62 7.59 1.58
C CYS A 83 -7.06 8.04 1.33
N LEU A 84 -8.02 7.08 1.38
CA LEU A 84 -9.44 7.37 1.28
C LEU A 84 -9.96 8.18 2.48
N TYR A 85 -9.34 8.03 3.64
CA TYR A 85 -9.74 8.71 4.86
C TYR A 85 -9.23 10.15 4.88
N ASP A 86 -10.14 11.08 5.10
CA ASP A 86 -9.86 12.53 5.12
C ASP A 86 -9.57 13.01 6.56
N CYS A 87 -8.57 12.41 7.19
CA CYS A 87 -8.21 12.74 8.56
C CYS A 87 -7.51 14.10 8.61
N ARG A 88 -8.12 15.10 9.26
CA ARG A 88 -7.64 16.49 9.30
C ARG A 88 -6.24 16.66 9.90
N TYR A 89 -5.83 15.77 10.79
CA TYR A 89 -4.53 15.75 11.45
C TYR A 89 -3.46 14.96 10.69
N CYS A 90 -3.83 14.30 9.59
CA CYS A 90 -2.92 13.40 8.88
C CYS A 90 -2.02 14.18 7.94
N PHE A 91 -0.71 13.93 8.01
CA PHE A 91 0.27 14.55 7.12
C PHE A 91 0.04 14.24 5.63
N LEU A 92 -0.66 13.14 5.33
CA LEU A 92 -1.02 12.77 3.95
C LEU A 92 -1.90 13.84 3.26
N GLN A 93 -2.59 14.70 4.02
CA GLN A 93 -3.40 15.79 3.46
C GLN A 93 -2.58 16.85 2.70
N GLY A 94 -1.27 16.87 2.88
CA GLY A 94 -0.36 17.80 2.21
C GLY A 94 0.88 17.16 1.63
N LEU A 95 1.02 15.83 1.74
CA LEU A 95 2.21 15.13 1.27
C LEU A 95 2.30 15.15 -0.26
N TYR A 96 1.19 14.93 -0.93
CA TYR A 96 1.11 14.93 -2.38
C TYR A 96 0.26 16.09 -2.90
N PRO A 97 0.65 16.75 -3.99
CA PRO A 97 -0.14 17.81 -4.62
C PRO A 97 -1.36 17.24 -5.38
N SER A 98 -1.56 15.93 -5.38
CA SER A 98 -2.62 15.19 -6.06
C SER A 98 -3.63 14.61 -5.07
N ALA A 99 -4.91 14.68 -5.42
CA ALA A 99 -5.97 13.95 -4.70
C ALA A 99 -6.28 12.57 -5.31
N ASN A 100 -5.61 12.20 -6.39
CA ASN A 100 -5.74 10.88 -7.02
C ASN A 100 -5.08 9.80 -6.16
N TYR A 101 -5.52 8.56 -6.35
CA TYR A 101 -4.96 7.38 -5.69
C TYR A 101 -4.06 6.61 -6.66
N VAL A 102 -2.92 6.14 -6.21
CA VAL A 102 -2.08 5.20 -6.96
C VAL A 102 -2.12 3.86 -6.26
N LEU A 103 -2.43 2.80 -7.00
CA LEU A 103 -2.31 1.42 -6.55
C LEU A 103 -1.16 0.76 -7.30
N PHE A 104 -0.15 0.33 -6.57
CA PHE A 104 0.94 -0.45 -7.12
C PHE A 104 0.55 -1.92 -7.20
N ILE A 105 0.68 -2.53 -8.38
CA ILE A 105 0.16 -3.88 -8.63
C ILE A 105 1.23 -4.98 -8.48
N ASN A 106 2.48 -4.63 -8.35
CA ASN A 106 3.62 -5.55 -8.36
C ASN A 106 4.01 -6.02 -6.94
N TYR A 107 3.06 -6.60 -6.19
CA TYR A 107 3.29 -7.04 -4.80
C TYR A 107 4.40 -8.08 -4.69
N LYS A 108 4.57 -8.94 -5.70
CA LYS A 108 5.64 -9.91 -5.74
C LYS A 108 7.02 -9.26 -5.59
N ASP A 109 7.25 -8.15 -6.28
CA ASP A 109 8.50 -7.41 -6.22
C ASP A 109 8.76 -6.89 -4.78
N PHE A 110 7.69 -6.46 -4.06
CA PHE A 110 7.82 -6.07 -2.64
C PHE A 110 8.19 -7.24 -1.75
N PHE A 111 7.56 -8.40 -1.95
CA PHE A 111 7.84 -9.59 -1.15
C PHE A 111 9.24 -10.13 -1.41
N GLU A 112 9.73 -10.11 -2.64
CA GLU A 112 11.11 -10.46 -2.98
C GLU A 112 12.13 -9.55 -2.28
N GLU A 113 11.85 -8.24 -2.20
CA GLU A 113 12.70 -7.31 -1.47
C GLU A 113 12.62 -7.51 0.06
N MET A 114 11.44 -7.80 0.60
CA MET A 114 11.26 -8.12 2.02
C MET A 114 11.98 -9.40 2.41
N ASP A 115 11.93 -10.43 1.56
CA ASP A 115 12.66 -11.69 1.74
C ASP A 115 14.17 -11.44 1.78
N ARG A 116 14.70 -10.71 0.80
CA ARG A 116 16.11 -10.32 0.75
C ARG A 116 16.55 -9.60 2.04
N LEU A 117 15.75 -8.61 2.50
CA LEU A 117 16.04 -7.86 3.71
C LEU A 117 15.96 -8.73 4.96
N SER A 118 15.07 -9.69 5.03
CA SER A 118 14.94 -10.62 6.16
C SER A 118 16.11 -11.58 6.23
N MET A 119 16.61 -12.06 5.08
CA MET A 119 17.76 -12.95 4.99
C MET A 119 19.10 -12.30 5.38
N GLU A 120 19.22 -10.97 5.28
CA GLU A 120 20.44 -10.27 5.69
C GLU A 120 20.78 -10.43 7.17
N CYS A 121 19.80 -10.81 8.01
CA CYS A 121 20.02 -11.07 9.42
C CYS A 121 18.97 -12.06 9.94
N GLU A 122 19.19 -13.34 9.68
CA GLU A 122 18.27 -14.43 10.02
C GLU A 122 18.00 -14.57 11.53
N GLU A 123 18.93 -14.14 12.37
CA GLU A 123 18.81 -14.23 13.83
C GLU A 123 17.98 -13.10 14.47
N SER A 124 17.60 -12.08 13.70
CA SER A 124 16.86 -10.91 14.21
C SER A 124 15.50 -10.73 13.57
N GLU A 125 14.53 -10.27 14.36
CA GLU A 125 13.23 -9.87 13.87
C GLU A 125 13.36 -8.70 12.90
N THR A 126 12.75 -8.83 11.71
CA THR A 126 12.67 -7.74 10.72
C THR A 126 11.22 -7.29 10.60
N TRP A 127 10.96 -6.03 10.93
CA TRP A 127 9.63 -5.46 10.92
C TRP A 127 9.35 -4.66 9.65
N PHE A 128 8.18 -4.89 9.06
CA PHE A 128 7.67 -4.21 7.88
C PHE A 128 6.37 -3.49 8.20
N PHE A 129 6.41 -2.16 8.17
CA PHE A 129 5.25 -1.30 8.43
C PHE A 129 4.57 -0.95 7.12
N SER A 130 3.33 -1.41 6.93
CA SER A 130 2.54 -1.06 5.75
C SER A 130 1.77 0.25 5.97
N GLY A 131 1.37 0.87 4.86
CA GLY A 131 0.47 2.02 4.92
C GLY A 131 1.12 3.33 5.35
N TYR A 132 2.40 3.53 5.07
CA TYR A 132 3.05 4.82 5.33
C TYR A 132 2.42 5.96 4.51
N ASP A 133 2.20 5.75 3.20
CA ASP A 133 1.59 6.72 2.28
C ASP A 133 0.09 6.48 2.05
N CYS A 134 -0.53 5.57 2.81
CA CYS A 134 -1.93 5.20 2.66
C CYS A 134 -2.46 4.57 3.96
N ASP A 135 -3.68 4.07 3.94
CA ASP A 135 -4.21 3.13 4.92
C ASP A 135 -4.09 1.72 4.34
N SER A 136 -3.59 0.77 5.11
CA SER A 136 -3.29 -0.58 4.64
C SER A 136 -4.49 -1.33 4.09
N LEU A 137 -5.70 -1.10 4.62
CA LEU A 137 -6.91 -1.85 4.30
C LEU A 137 -8.06 -1.00 3.73
N ALA A 138 -7.85 0.30 3.51
CA ALA A 138 -8.91 1.19 3.04
C ALA A 138 -9.54 0.75 1.71
N MET A 139 -8.73 0.16 0.83
CA MET A 139 -9.18 -0.37 -0.46
C MET A 139 -9.05 -1.91 -0.56
N GLU A 140 -9.07 -2.64 0.56
CA GLU A 140 -8.78 -4.08 0.59
C GLU A 140 -9.66 -4.90 -0.35
N LYS A 141 -10.95 -4.55 -0.51
CA LYS A 141 -11.85 -5.20 -1.47
C LYS A 141 -11.34 -5.15 -2.92
N LEU A 142 -10.56 -4.12 -3.24
CA LEU A 142 -9.99 -3.89 -4.56
C LEU A 142 -8.55 -4.39 -4.65
N THR A 143 -7.77 -4.17 -3.60
CA THR A 143 -6.34 -4.49 -3.57
C THR A 143 -6.08 -5.97 -3.35
N GLY A 144 -6.87 -6.63 -2.50
CA GLY A 144 -6.63 -8.02 -2.08
C GLY A 144 -5.27 -8.20 -1.40
N PHE A 145 -4.76 -7.15 -0.75
CA PHE A 145 -3.41 -7.13 -0.20
C PHE A 145 -3.22 -8.15 0.92
N VAL A 146 -4.22 -8.30 1.80
CA VAL A 146 -4.20 -9.28 2.90
C VAL A 146 -4.01 -10.70 2.36
N GLY A 147 -4.81 -11.08 1.36
CA GLY A 147 -4.76 -12.43 0.79
C GLY A 147 -3.41 -12.80 0.15
N GLU A 148 -2.63 -11.81 -0.25
CA GLU A 148 -1.30 -12.03 -0.84
C GLU A 148 -0.16 -11.84 0.15
N SER A 149 -0.34 -10.98 1.15
CA SER A 149 0.69 -10.76 2.17
C SER A 149 0.75 -11.87 3.21
N LEU A 150 -0.38 -12.35 3.72
CA LEU A 150 -0.39 -13.35 4.79
C LEU A 150 0.36 -14.65 4.44
N PRO A 151 0.22 -15.24 3.24
CA PRO A 151 1.02 -16.42 2.86
C PRO A 151 2.53 -16.18 2.90
N PHE A 152 2.98 -14.98 2.52
CA PHE A 152 4.39 -14.61 2.60
C PHE A 152 4.86 -14.62 4.06
N PHE A 153 4.17 -13.91 4.96
CA PHE A 153 4.54 -13.83 6.37
C PHE A 153 4.38 -15.16 7.11
N ALA A 154 3.46 -16.02 6.70
CA ALA A 154 3.35 -17.39 7.22
C ALA A 154 4.59 -18.24 6.90
N ALA A 155 5.22 -18.03 5.74
CA ALA A 155 6.44 -18.71 5.33
C ALA A 155 7.71 -18.11 5.94
N HIS A 156 7.66 -16.89 6.51
CA HIS A 156 8.80 -16.13 7.02
C HIS A 156 8.58 -15.72 8.49
N PRO A 157 8.77 -16.63 9.46
CA PRO A 157 8.41 -16.38 10.87
C PRO A 157 9.22 -15.25 11.54
N ASN A 158 10.41 -14.92 11.03
CA ASN A 158 11.23 -13.80 11.51
C ASN A 158 10.92 -12.46 10.83
N ALA A 159 10.05 -12.45 9.83
CA ALA A 159 9.52 -11.24 9.21
C ALA A 159 8.18 -10.87 9.87
N PHE A 160 8.08 -9.66 10.39
CA PHE A 160 6.89 -9.15 11.08
C PHE A 160 6.18 -8.11 10.20
N LEU A 161 4.86 -8.17 10.13
CA LEU A 161 4.03 -7.22 9.41
C LEU A 161 3.18 -6.40 10.37
N GLU A 162 3.22 -5.08 10.25
CA GLU A 162 2.19 -4.20 10.81
C GLU A 162 1.23 -3.73 9.71
N LEU A 163 -0.05 -4.05 9.87
CA LEU A 163 -1.15 -3.53 9.05
C LEU A 163 -1.81 -2.35 9.78
N ARG A 164 -1.40 -1.12 9.46
CA ARG A 164 -1.98 0.08 10.07
C ARG A 164 -3.22 0.52 9.31
N THR A 165 -4.37 0.60 10.01
CA THR A 165 -5.65 0.87 9.36
C THR A 165 -6.67 1.58 10.24
N LYS A 166 -7.60 2.30 9.60
CA LYS A 166 -8.88 2.78 10.15
C LYS A 166 -10.06 2.02 9.55
N SER A 167 -9.77 1.09 8.64
CA SER A 167 -10.81 0.38 7.90
C SER A 167 -11.56 -0.60 8.77
N CYS A 168 -12.86 -0.69 8.57
CA CYS A 168 -13.70 -1.78 9.07
C CYS A 168 -13.81 -2.95 8.07
N VAL A 169 -13.05 -2.95 6.98
CA VAL A 169 -13.00 -4.04 6.00
C VAL A 169 -12.05 -5.13 6.53
N ILE A 170 -12.52 -5.88 7.52
CA ILE A 170 -11.72 -6.89 8.24
C ILE A 170 -12.01 -8.32 7.80
N ARG A 171 -13.03 -8.54 6.96
CA ARG A 171 -13.43 -9.88 6.54
C ARG A 171 -12.29 -10.77 6.02
N PRO A 172 -11.34 -10.29 5.21
CA PRO A 172 -10.19 -11.10 4.81
C PRO A 172 -9.31 -11.55 5.98
N LEU A 173 -9.21 -10.73 7.05
CA LEU A 173 -8.48 -11.08 8.27
C LEU A 173 -9.25 -12.09 9.12
N GLU A 174 -10.59 -11.96 9.22
CA GLU A 174 -11.44 -12.90 9.96
C GLU A 174 -11.43 -14.31 9.36
N GLN A 175 -11.22 -14.40 8.05
CA GLN A 175 -11.15 -15.66 7.31
C GLN A 175 -9.74 -16.29 7.31
N ALA A 176 -8.73 -15.52 7.69
CA ALA A 176 -7.35 -15.98 7.72
C ALA A 176 -7.02 -16.69 9.03
N GLN A 177 -6.05 -17.60 8.98
CA GLN A 177 -5.45 -18.13 10.20
C GLN A 177 -4.60 -17.05 10.87
N PRO A 178 -4.73 -16.84 12.19
CA PRO A 178 -3.90 -15.89 12.91
C PRO A 178 -2.41 -16.24 12.79
N LEU A 179 -1.59 -15.24 12.53
CA LEU A 179 -0.14 -15.37 12.45
C LEU A 179 0.50 -14.59 13.61
N PRO A 180 1.45 -15.18 14.35
CA PRO A 180 2.08 -14.53 15.51
C PRO A 180 2.94 -13.32 15.12
N ASN A 181 3.37 -13.25 13.86
CA ASN A 181 4.19 -12.20 13.30
C ASN A 181 3.40 -11.17 12.46
N VAL A 182 2.08 -11.13 12.59
CA VAL A 182 1.22 -10.12 11.93
C VAL A 182 0.43 -9.34 12.97
N VAL A 183 0.61 -8.03 12.98
CA VAL A 183 -0.02 -7.10 13.92
C VAL A 183 -0.98 -6.17 13.18
N ILE A 184 -2.19 -6.03 13.71
CA ILE A 184 -3.17 -5.06 13.21
C ILE A 184 -3.13 -3.82 14.11
N ALA A 185 -2.61 -2.73 13.59
CA ALA A 185 -2.54 -1.45 14.29
C ALA A 185 -3.75 -0.57 13.93
N LEU A 186 -4.72 -0.51 14.83
CA LEU A 186 -5.88 0.35 14.64
C LEU A 186 -5.50 1.81 14.88
N SER A 187 -5.53 2.61 13.83
CA SER A 187 -5.21 4.04 13.87
C SER A 187 -6.43 4.84 14.34
N LEU A 188 -6.76 4.74 15.62
CA LEU A 188 -7.85 5.49 16.24
C LEU A 188 -7.27 6.74 16.88
N ILE A 189 -7.80 7.91 16.48
CA ILE A 189 -7.56 9.15 17.22
C ILE A 189 -8.89 9.56 17.82
N HIS A 190 -8.91 9.57 19.12
CA HIS A 190 -10.00 10.19 19.86
C HIS A 190 -9.85 11.71 19.74
N ILE A 191 -10.87 12.32 19.25
CA ILE A 191 -11.02 13.77 19.24
C ILE A 191 -11.93 14.12 20.41
#